data_32a3499099d3992332802679798450d4
#
_entry.id   32a3499099d3992332802679798450d4
#
_cell.length_a   1.000
_cell.length_b   1.000
_cell.length_c   1.000
_cell.angle_alpha   90.00
_cell.angle_beta   90.00
_cell.angle_gamma   90.00
#
_symmetry.space_group_name_H-M   'P 1'
#
loop_
_entity.id
_entity.type
_entity.pdbx_description
1 polymer ?
#
loop_
_entity_poly.entity_id
_entity_poly.type
_entity_poly.pdbx_seq_one_letter_code
_entity_poly.pdbx_strand_id
1 'polypeptide(L)'
;MAVAPVSVPRIKLGSQGLEVSAQGLGCMGMSAFYGPPKPEPDMIKLIHHAVTAGVTFLDTSDIYGPHTNEILLGKALQGGVREKVELATKFGISFADGKREIRGDPAYVRAACEGSLKRLGVDCVDLYYQHRIDNRVPIEVTMGELKKLVEEGKIKYIGLSEASASTIRRAHAVHPITAVQLEWSLWSRDAEEDIIPTCRELGIGIVAYSPLGRGFLSSGTKLVDSLTEQDFRKHMPRFQPENLDKNAQIFERVNAMAARKGCTPSQLALAWVHHQGNDVCPIPGTTKIENFNQNVGALSVKLSPDEMLELESYAAAGEVAGDRYPQMASTWKDSETPPLSSWKSE
;
A
#
# COMPACT_ATOMS: atom_id res chain seq x y z
N MET A 1 -12.58 18.26 26.78
CA MET A 1 -12.61 16.84 27.18
C MET A 1 -11.56 16.11 26.36
N ALA A 2 -10.62 15.42 26.99
CA ALA A 2 -9.67 14.59 26.25
C ALA A 2 -10.45 13.46 25.57
N VAL A 3 -10.38 13.39 24.25
CA VAL A 3 -10.96 12.27 23.48
C VAL A 3 -10.22 11.00 23.94
N ALA A 4 -10.94 9.97 24.37
CA ALA A 4 -10.35 8.70 24.71
C ALA A 4 -9.50 8.18 23.54
N PRO A 5 -8.33 7.60 23.78
CA PRO A 5 -7.48 7.09 22.72
C PRO A 5 -8.27 6.02 21.91
N VAL A 6 -8.29 6.16 20.59
CA VAL A 6 -8.94 5.20 19.71
C VAL A 6 -8.17 3.89 19.79
N SER A 7 -8.85 2.82 20.16
CA SER A 7 -8.26 1.48 20.14
C SER A 7 -8.12 0.99 18.69
N VAL A 8 -6.92 0.59 18.29
CA VAL A 8 -6.67 -0.02 16.97
C VAL A 8 -6.89 -1.52 17.09
N PRO A 9 -7.94 -2.08 16.46
CA PRO A 9 -8.19 -3.52 16.53
C PRO A 9 -7.16 -4.28 15.69
N ARG A 10 -7.05 -5.59 15.96
CA ARG A 10 -6.28 -6.53 15.14
C ARG A 10 -7.22 -7.23 14.17
N ILE A 11 -6.73 -7.48 12.96
CA ILE A 11 -7.44 -8.24 11.92
C ILE A 11 -6.55 -9.36 11.37
N LYS A 12 -7.20 -10.43 10.93
CA LYS A 12 -6.52 -11.48 10.14
C LYS A 12 -6.38 -10.99 8.70
N LEU A 13 -5.13 -10.93 8.23
CA LEU A 13 -4.82 -10.57 6.85
C LEU A 13 -4.59 -11.85 6.05
N GLY A 14 -5.62 -12.26 5.31
CA GLY A 14 -5.64 -13.55 4.62
C GLY A 14 -5.87 -14.75 5.55
N SER A 15 -5.72 -15.95 4.99
CA SER A 15 -6.01 -17.24 5.66
C SER A 15 -4.78 -17.95 6.20
N GLN A 16 -3.57 -17.37 6.08
CA GLN A 16 -2.31 -18.01 6.43
C GLN A 16 -1.87 -17.77 7.89
N GLY A 17 -2.68 -17.08 8.69
CA GLY A 17 -2.41 -16.81 10.11
C GLY A 17 -1.70 -15.48 10.40
N LEU A 18 -1.48 -14.62 9.41
CA LEU A 18 -0.98 -13.28 9.64
C LEU A 18 -2.06 -12.42 10.29
N GLU A 19 -1.75 -11.85 11.45
CA GLU A 19 -2.57 -10.83 12.11
C GLU A 19 -1.83 -9.49 12.10
N VAL A 20 -2.53 -8.42 11.73
CA VAL A 20 -2.00 -7.06 11.66
C VAL A 20 -2.91 -6.08 12.39
N SER A 21 -2.42 -4.88 12.69
CA SER A 21 -3.30 -3.78 13.07
C SER A 21 -4.29 -3.48 11.93
N ALA A 22 -5.55 -3.19 12.24
CA ALA A 22 -6.60 -2.95 11.23
C ALA A 22 -6.28 -1.79 10.28
N GLN A 23 -5.37 -0.91 10.67
CA GLN A 23 -4.76 0.12 9.85
C GLN A 23 -3.24 0.02 9.97
N GLY A 24 -2.54 0.02 8.85
CA GLY A 24 -1.08 0.07 8.83
C GLY A 24 -0.54 1.49 8.60
N LEU A 25 0.76 1.61 8.53
CA LEU A 25 1.48 2.84 8.21
C LEU A 25 2.31 2.64 6.94
N GLY A 26 1.94 3.33 5.86
CA GLY A 26 2.76 3.43 4.66
C GLY A 26 3.93 4.40 4.88
N CYS A 27 5.15 3.92 4.72
CA CYS A 27 6.36 4.69 5.06
C CYS A 27 7.01 5.40 3.86
N MET A 28 6.50 5.23 2.64
CA MET A 28 7.10 5.75 1.41
C MET A 28 7.40 7.25 1.46
N GLY A 29 6.43 8.07 1.87
CA GLY A 29 6.54 9.54 1.88
C GLY A 29 7.55 10.10 2.87
N MET A 30 8.11 9.27 3.75
CA MET A 30 9.18 9.67 4.66
C MET A 30 10.49 9.90 3.92
N SER A 31 10.73 9.18 2.81
CA SER A 31 12.02 9.15 2.09
C SER A 31 11.91 9.40 0.60
N ALA A 32 10.71 9.24 -0.03
CA ALA A 32 10.61 9.19 -1.48
C ALA A 32 9.29 9.74 -2.02
N PHE A 33 9.32 10.15 -3.28
CA PHE A 33 8.22 10.48 -4.19
C PHE A 33 7.36 11.70 -3.83
N TYR A 34 7.16 12.02 -2.56
CA TYR A 34 6.32 13.13 -2.12
C TYR A 34 7.16 14.33 -1.62
N GLY A 35 8.07 14.77 -2.49
CA GLY A 35 9.02 15.82 -2.21
C GLY A 35 10.30 15.30 -1.52
N PRO A 36 11.13 16.17 -0.95
CA PRO A 36 12.40 15.79 -0.34
C PRO A 36 12.21 14.88 0.87
N PRO A 37 13.20 14.01 1.18
CA PRO A 37 13.20 13.20 2.40
C PRO A 37 12.99 14.05 3.65
N LYS A 38 12.28 13.48 4.62
CA LYS A 38 12.01 14.16 5.88
C LYS A 38 13.14 13.91 6.90
N PRO A 39 13.30 14.79 7.90
CA PRO A 39 14.31 14.59 8.96
C PRO A 39 14.14 13.22 9.62
N GLU A 40 15.22 12.44 9.64
CA GLU A 40 15.22 11.07 10.17
C GLU A 40 14.72 10.97 11.61
N PRO A 41 15.15 11.85 12.57
CA PRO A 41 14.68 11.78 13.95
C PRO A 41 13.16 11.95 14.07
N ASP A 42 12.56 12.82 13.24
CA ASP A 42 11.11 13.06 13.26
C ASP A 42 10.35 11.82 12.73
N MET A 43 10.89 11.15 11.72
CA MET A 43 10.28 9.95 11.15
C MET A 43 10.40 8.76 12.11
N ILE A 44 11.52 8.57 12.77
CA ILE A 44 11.68 7.57 13.85
C ILE A 44 10.66 7.83 14.96
N LYS A 45 10.52 9.08 15.40
CA LYS A 45 9.53 9.47 16.40
C LYS A 45 8.11 9.16 15.96
N LEU A 46 7.77 9.41 14.70
CA LEU A 46 6.46 9.09 14.13
C LEU A 46 6.21 7.58 14.13
N ILE A 47 7.18 6.77 13.71
CA ILE A 47 7.07 5.30 13.72
C ILE A 47 6.87 4.80 15.16
N HIS A 48 7.63 5.27 16.12
CA HIS A 48 7.47 4.90 17.53
C HIS A 48 6.11 5.32 18.09
N HIS A 49 5.62 6.51 17.70
CA HIS A 49 4.28 6.97 18.07
C HIS A 49 3.20 6.03 17.49
N ALA A 50 3.33 5.63 16.23
CA ALA A 50 2.40 4.71 15.58
C ALA A 50 2.33 3.37 16.31
N VAL A 51 3.49 2.77 16.61
CA VAL A 51 3.57 1.49 17.34
C VAL A 51 2.94 1.60 18.73
N THR A 52 3.23 2.69 19.45
CA THR A 52 2.65 2.96 20.77
C THR A 52 1.12 3.12 20.71
N ALA A 53 0.62 3.71 19.64
CA ALA A 53 -0.82 3.88 19.40
C ALA A 53 -1.53 2.58 18.93
N GLY A 54 -0.79 1.47 18.72
CA GLY A 54 -1.32 0.20 18.29
C GLY A 54 -1.35 -0.02 16.77
N VAL A 55 -0.78 0.89 15.97
CA VAL A 55 -0.57 0.69 14.54
C VAL A 55 0.79 0.02 14.35
N THR A 56 0.76 -1.30 14.15
CA THR A 56 1.95 -2.16 14.16
C THR A 56 2.34 -2.69 12.78
N PHE A 57 1.45 -2.60 11.80
CA PHE A 57 1.75 -3.02 10.44
C PHE A 57 2.48 -1.90 9.69
N LEU A 58 3.77 -2.07 9.45
CA LEU A 58 4.64 -1.10 8.77
C LEU A 58 4.97 -1.57 7.36
N ASP A 59 4.73 -0.70 6.37
CA ASP A 59 4.94 -1.01 4.95
C ASP A 59 6.02 -0.11 4.34
N THR A 60 7.08 -0.74 3.83
CA THR A 60 8.19 -0.11 3.11
C THR A 60 8.46 -0.80 1.77
N SER A 61 9.56 -0.48 1.12
CA SER A 61 10.08 -1.12 -0.10
C SER A 61 11.54 -0.76 -0.31
N ASP A 62 12.28 -1.64 -0.99
CA ASP A 62 13.66 -1.41 -1.40
C ASP A 62 13.83 -0.19 -2.33
N ILE A 63 12.80 0.11 -3.14
CA ILE A 63 12.81 1.25 -4.07
C ILE A 63 12.60 2.60 -3.40
N TYR A 64 12.12 2.64 -2.16
CA TYR A 64 11.83 3.90 -1.49
C TYR A 64 13.12 4.61 -1.07
N GLY A 65 13.44 5.70 -1.78
CA GLY A 65 14.55 6.58 -1.51
C GLY A 65 15.91 6.41 -2.22
N PRO A 66 16.16 5.52 -3.18
CA PRO A 66 16.14 4.07 -3.07
C PRO A 66 16.93 3.56 -1.86
N HIS A 67 16.47 2.51 -1.24
CA HIS A 67 17.04 1.86 -0.05
C HIS A 67 16.98 2.66 1.25
N THR A 68 16.95 4.00 1.21
CA THR A 68 17.04 4.85 2.41
C THR A 68 15.86 4.69 3.34
N ASN A 69 14.68 4.32 2.83
CA ASN A 69 13.50 4.08 3.66
C ASN A 69 13.66 2.81 4.51
N GLU A 70 14.19 1.72 3.95
CA GLU A 70 14.48 0.51 4.73
C GLU A 70 15.56 0.77 5.80
N ILE A 71 16.58 1.59 5.49
CA ILE A 71 17.61 1.99 6.46
C ILE A 71 16.98 2.81 7.60
N LEU A 72 16.07 3.73 7.29
CA LEU A 72 15.31 4.50 8.28
C LEU A 72 14.51 3.58 9.20
N LEU A 73 13.74 2.63 8.62
CA LEU A 73 12.99 1.67 9.40
C LEU A 73 13.90 0.79 10.25
N GLY A 74 15.03 0.33 9.70
CA GLY A 74 16.01 -0.45 10.44
C GLY A 74 16.47 0.24 11.73
N LYS A 75 16.68 1.56 11.69
CA LYS A 75 16.99 2.36 12.89
C LYS A 75 15.80 2.45 13.85
N ALA A 76 14.59 2.67 13.33
CA ALA A 76 13.38 2.77 14.13
C ALA A 76 13.00 1.44 14.82
N LEU A 77 13.41 0.31 14.26
CA LEU A 77 13.11 -1.04 14.77
C LEU A 77 14.03 -1.49 15.91
N GLN A 78 15.07 -0.70 16.22
CA GLN A 78 16.00 -1.03 17.33
C GLN A 78 15.31 -0.94 18.70
N GLY A 79 15.95 -1.50 19.74
CA GLY A 79 15.50 -1.36 21.11
C GLY A 79 14.19 -2.10 21.45
N GLY A 80 13.94 -3.25 20.81
CA GLY A 80 12.76 -4.08 21.08
C GLY A 80 11.48 -3.60 20.36
N VAL A 81 11.62 -2.77 19.33
CA VAL A 81 10.47 -2.32 18.50
C VAL A 81 10.14 -3.37 17.45
N ARG A 82 11.14 -4.09 16.90
CA ARG A 82 10.93 -5.14 15.87
C ARG A 82 9.90 -6.19 16.29
N GLU A 83 9.94 -6.62 17.53
CA GLU A 83 9.07 -7.67 18.07
C GLU A 83 7.61 -7.21 18.25
N LYS A 84 7.36 -5.92 18.15
CA LYS A 84 6.04 -5.30 18.31
C LYS A 84 5.33 -5.02 17.00
N VAL A 85 5.99 -5.28 15.86
CA VAL A 85 5.49 -4.89 14.54
C VAL A 85 5.41 -6.05 13.58
N GLU A 86 4.49 -5.97 12.65
CA GLU A 86 4.46 -6.74 11.43
C GLU A 86 5.11 -5.90 10.33
N LEU A 87 6.26 -6.36 9.86
CA LEU A 87 7.11 -5.64 8.90
C LEU A 87 6.89 -6.16 7.49
N ALA A 88 6.48 -5.28 6.57
CA ALA A 88 6.35 -5.59 5.16
C ALA A 88 7.34 -4.77 4.32
N THR A 89 8.03 -5.43 3.39
CA THR A 89 8.82 -4.77 2.35
C THR A 89 8.60 -5.42 0.99
N LYS A 90 9.18 -4.84 -0.07
CA LYS A 90 8.89 -5.21 -1.46
C LYS A 90 10.17 -5.21 -2.29
N PHE A 91 10.17 -6.06 -3.32
CA PHE A 91 11.19 -6.13 -4.38
C PHE A 91 10.54 -6.04 -5.76
N GLY A 92 11.33 -5.99 -6.81
CA GLY A 92 10.86 -6.14 -8.18
C GLY A 92 11.04 -4.90 -9.03
N ILE A 93 11.31 -3.73 -8.44
CA ILE A 93 11.66 -2.53 -9.18
C ILE A 93 13.14 -2.26 -8.96
N SER A 94 13.94 -2.48 -10.01
CA SER A 94 15.37 -2.27 -9.99
C SER A 94 15.76 -0.97 -10.70
N PHE A 95 16.81 -0.32 -10.22
CA PHE A 95 17.48 0.79 -10.88
C PHE A 95 18.96 0.44 -11.07
N ALA A 96 19.24 -0.53 -11.93
CA ALA A 96 20.60 -0.85 -12.33
C ALA A 96 21.04 0.09 -13.47
N ASP A 97 22.24 0.64 -13.38
CA ASP A 97 22.83 1.52 -14.41
C ASP A 97 21.95 2.71 -14.81
N GLY A 98 21.19 3.24 -13.87
CA GLY A 98 20.27 4.38 -14.09
C GLY A 98 19.02 4.04 -14.89
N LYS A 99 18.79 2.76 -15.21
CA LYS A 99 17.58 2.31 -15.91
C LYS A 99 16.62 1.63 -14.94
N ARG A 100 15.35 2.06 -15.00
CA ARG A 100 14.27 1.38 -14.27
C ARG A 100 13.92 0.09 -15.00
N GLU A 101 13.94 -1.01 -14.28
CA GLU A 101 13.56 -2.33 -14.76
C GLU A 101 12.69 -3.04 -13.74
N ILE A 102 11.74 -3.86 -14.19
CA ILE A 102 11.00 -4.77 -13.33
C ILE A 102 11.66 -6.14 -13.44
N ARG A 103 11.97 -6.76 -12.29
CA ARG A 103 12.68 -8.04 -12.22
C ARG A 103 11.98 -9.00 -11.27
N GLY A 104 11.81 -10.25 -11.77
CA GLY A 104 11.22 -11.36 -11.02
C GLY A 104 12.03 -12.66 -11.12
N ASP A 105 13.23 -12.62 -11.72
CA ASP A 105 14.10 -13.79 -11.84
C ASP A 105 14.63 -14.25 -10.46
N PRO A 106 14.83 -15.55 -10.25
CA PRO A 106 15.18 -16.12 -8.93
C PRO A 106 16.41 -15.50 -8.30
N ALA A 107 17.47 -15.27 -9.08
CA ALA A 107 18.72 -14.71 -8.57
C ALA A 107 18.51 -13.28 -8.03
N TYR A 108 17.74 -12.46 -8.75
CA TYR A 108 17.40 -11.12 -8.32
C TYR A 108 16.49 -11.14 -7.08
N VAL A 109 15.46 -11.99 -7.05
CA VAL A 109 14.54 -12.11 -5.90
C VAL A 109 15.31 -12.39 -4.62
N ARG A 110 16.25 -13.34 -4.67
CA ARG A 110 17.10 -13.68 -3.53
C ARG A 110 18.00 -12.54 -3.10
N ALA A 111 18.73 -11.95 -4.02
CA ALA A 111 19.65 -10.85 -3.74
C ALA A 111 18.90 -9.63 -3.17
N ALA A 112 17.72 -9.32 -3.69
CA ALA A 112 16.87 -8.23 -3.20
C ALA A 112 16.39 -8.49 -1.77
N CYS A 113 15.95 -9.72 -1.46
CA CYS A 113 15.54 -10.11 -0.11
C CYS A 113 16.69 -9.96 0.90
N GLU A 114 17.85 -10.53 0.60
CA GLU A 114 19.03 -10.45 1.46
C GLU A 114 19.50 -9.00 1.66
N GLY A 115 19.42 -8.18 0.61
CA GLY A 115 19.69 -6.76 0.68
C GLY A 115 18.70 -6.02 1.62
N SER A 116 17.41 -6.33 1.54
CA SER A 116 16.38 -5.75 2.41
C SER A 116 16.60 -6.15 3.87
N LEU A 117 16.85 -7.42 4.16
CA LEU A 117 17.15 -7.91 5.51
C LEU A 117 18.34 -7.15 6.12
N LYS A 118 19.40 -6.97 5.33
CA LYS A 118 20.61 -6.25 5.77
C LYS A 118 20.31 -4.77 6.08
N ARG A 119 19.56 -4.07 5.23
CA ARG A 119 19.22 -2.65 5.43
C ARG A 119 18.28 -2.44 6.61
N LEU A 120 17.30 -3.33 6.77
CA LEU A 120 16.37 -3.34 7.88
C LEU A 120 17.01 -3.81 9.20
N GLY A 121 18.17 -4.47 9.14
CA GLY A 121 18.85 -5.01 10.33
C GLY A 121 18.06 -6.12 11.02
N VAL A 122 17.39 -6.97 10.25
CA VAL A 122 16.54 -8.06 10.73
C VAL A 122 16.88 -9.38 10.03
N ASP A 123 16.65 -10.51 10.70
CA ASP A 123 16.85 -11.83 10.12
C ASP A 123 15.66 -12.30 9.29
N CYS A 124 14.47 -11.73 9.53
CA CYS A 124 13.23 -12.12 8.87
C CYS A 124 12.28 -10.92 8.74
N VAL A 125 11.61 -10.81 7.60
CA VAL A 125 10.44 -9.93 7.42
C VAL A 125 9.14 -10.72 7.50
N ASP A 126 8.06 -10.07 7.96
CA ASP A 126 6.79 -10.76 8.12
C ASP A 126 6.08 -10.95 6.78
N LEU A 127 6.04 -9.94 5.93
CA LEU A 127 5.37 -10.00 4.61
C LEU A 127 6.29 -9.44 3.53
N TYR A 128 6.54 -10.22 2.48
CA TYR A 128 7.42 -9.85 1.38
C TYR A 128 6.66 -9.85 0.08
N TYR A 129 6.59 -8.68 -0.59
CA TYR A 129 5.83 -8.51 -1.81
C TYR A 129 6.72 -8.47 -3.06
N GLN A 130 6.22 -9.05 -4.15
CA GLN A 130 6.63 -8.60 -5.47
C GLN A 130 5.90 -7.27 -5.78
N HIS A 131 6.65 -6.17 -5.90
CA HIS A 131 6.11 -4.79 -6.00
C HIS A 131 5.40 -4.53 -7.33
N ARG A 132 5.97 -5.04 -8.42
CA ARG A 132 5.38 -5.09 -9.77
C ARG A 132 5.74 -6.40 -10.41
N ILE A 133 4.82 -6.94 -11.21
CA ILE A 133 4.99 -8.24 -11.85
C ILE A 133 5.92 -8.11 -13.06
N ASP A 134 6.95 -8.94 -13.13
CA ASP A 134 7.80 -9.06 -14.32
C ASP A 134 7.09 -9.92 -15.37
N ASN A 135 6.61 -9.28 -16.42
CA ASN A 135 5.88 -9.94 -17.48
C ASN A 135 6.76 -10.76 -18.45
N ARG A 136 8.05 -10.87 -18.18
CA ARG A 136 9.01 -11.72 -18.92
C ARG A 136 9.29 -13.04 -18.21
N VAL A 137 9.00 -13.11 -16.91
CA VAL A 137 9.27 -14.29 -16.07
C VAL A 137 7.93 -14.92 -15.67
N PRO A 138 7.70 -16.22 -15.93
CA PRO A 138 6.52 -16.91 -15.43
C PRO A 138 6.39 -16.69 -13.92
N ILE A 139 5.20 -16.34 -13.46
CA ILE A 139 4.98 -16.05 -12.03
C ILE A 139 5.34 -17.24 -11.14
N GLU A 140 5.17 -18.44 -11.65
CA GLU A 140 5.50 -19.68 -10.94
C GLU A 140 7.00 -19.78 -10.61
N VAL A 141 7.86 -19.23 -11.47
CA VAL A 141 9.31 -19.20 -11.26
C VAL A 141 9.67 -18.26 -10.12
N THR A 142 9.12 -17.04 -10.14
CA THR A 142 9.27 -16.07 -9.05
C THR A 142 8.75 -16.64 -7.72
N MET A 143 7.56 -17.26 -7.75
CA MET A 143 6.96 -17.88 -6.58
C MET A 143 7.76 -19.06 -6.05
N GLY A 144 8.41 -19.83 -6.92
CA GLY A 144 9.30 -20.92 -6.53
C GLY A 144 10.47 -20.43 -5.69
N GLU A 145 11.06 -19.28 -6.01
CA GLU A 145 12.13 -18.69 -5.20
C GLU A 145 11.61 -18.08 -3.90
N LEU A 146 10.46 -17.38 -3.93
CA LEU A 146 9.83 -16.87 -2.72
C LEU A 146 9.48 -17.99 -1.73
N LYS A 147 9.01 -19.14 -2.22
CA LYS A 147 8.74 -20.32 -1.39
C LYS A 147 10.01 -20.80 -0.68
N LYS A 148 11.17 -20.85 -1.36
CA LYS A 148 12.43 -21.20 -0.74
C LYS A 148 12.82 -20.21 0.37
N LEU A 149 12.59 -18.90 0.15
CA LEU A 149 12.86 -17.88 1.17
C LEU A 149 11.97 -18.06 2.42
N VAL A 150 10.73 -18.54 2.25
CA VAL A 150 9.88 -18.95 3.39
C VAL A 150 10.45 -20.17 4.10
N GLU A 151 10.85 -21.21 3.36
CA GLU A 151 11.45 -22.44 3.90
C GLU A 151 12.76 -22.15 4.66
N GLU A 152 13.53 -21.16 4.22
CA GLU A 152 14.75 -20.67 4.87
C GLU A 152 14.47 -19.75 6.08
N GLY A 153 13.22 -19.36 6.33
CA GLY A 153 12.85 -18.47 7.42
C GLY A 153 13.23 -17.00 7.21
N LYS A 154 13.62 -16.60 5.99
CA LYS A 154 13.96 -15.20 5.66
C LYS A 154 12.74 -14.31 5.51
N ILE A 155 11.62 -14.89 5.11
CA ILE A 155 10.30 -14.25 5.05
C ILE A 155 9.25 -15.19 5.64
N LYS A 156 8.19 -14.65 6.26
CA LYS A 156 7.10 -15.51 6.81
C LYS A 156 5.97 -15.69 5.82
N TYR A 157 5.58 -14.63 5.14
CA TYR A 157 4.41 -14.58 4.26
C TYR A 157 4.75 -13.94 2.93
N ILE A 158 4.09 -14.41 1.86
CA ILE A 158 4.27 -13.91 0.50
C ILE A 158 3.08 -13.04 0.12
N GLY A 159 3.36 -11.89 -0.50
CA GLY A 159 2.38 -11.00 -1.11
C GLY A 159 2.70 -10.66 -2.56
N LEU A 160 1.70 -10.18 -3.27
CA LEU A 160 1.84 -9.57 -4.59
C LEU A 160 1.29 -8.15 -4.55
N SER A 161 1.83 -7.26 -5.36
CA SER A 161 1.31 -5.91 -5.53
C SER A 161 1.00 -5.64 -6.99
N GLU A 162 -0.17 -5.05 -7.27
CA GLU A 162 -0.63 -4.74 -8.62
C GLU A 162 -0.53 -5.96 -9.58
N ALA A 163 -1.13 -7.07 -9.19
CA ALA A 163 -1.22 -8.29 -9.98
C ALA A 163 -2.64 -8.53 -10.49
N SER A 164 -2.78 -9.05 -11.71
CA SER A 164 -4.07 -9.45 -12.29
C SER A 164 -4.64 -10.68 -11.57
N ALA A 165 -5.94 -10.88 -11.69
CA ALA A 165 -6.61 -12.05 -11.12
C ALA A 165 -6.01 -13.38 -11.63
N SER A 166 -5.67 -13.46 -12.91
CA SER A 166 -5.07 -14.65 -13.50
C SER A 166 -3.67 -14.91 -12.91
N THR A 167 -2.84 -13.90 -12.80
CA THR A 167 -1.50 -14.02 -12.19
C THR A 167 -1.58 -14.38 -10.70
N ILE A 168 -2.53 -13.81 -9.95
CA ILE A 168 -2.77 -14.16 -8.54
C ILE A 168 -3.13 -15.64 -8.41
N ARG A 169 -4.05 -16.15 -9.24
CA ARG A 169 -4.44 -17.57 -9.20
C ARG A 169 -3.28 -18.51 -9.48
N ARG A 170 -2.47 -18.21 -10.50
CA ARG A 170 -1.29 -19.00 -10.86
C ARG A 170 -0.24 -18.97 -9.74
N ALA A 171 0.01 -17.80 -9.17
CA ALA A 171 0.95 -17.64 -8.05
C ALA A 171 0.49 -18.42 -6.81
N HIS A 172 -0.79 -18.28 -6.46
CA HIS A 172 -1.38 -18.94 -5.29
C HIS A 172 -1.34 -20.48 -5.38
N ALA A 173 -1.41 -21.02 -6.61
CA ALA A 173 -1.28 -22.46 -6.85
C ALA A 173 0.12 -23.02 -6.55
N VAL A 174 1.17 -22.19 -6.63
CA VAL A 174 2.56 -22.59 -6.28
C VAL A 174 2.79 -22.55 -4.77
N HIS A 175 2.36 -21.45 -4.15
CA HIS A 175 2.43 -21.24 -2.70
C HIS A 175 1.31 -20.25 -2.32
N PRO A 176 0.63 -20.46 -1.20
CA PRO A 176 -0.41 -19.53 -0.76
C PRO A 176 0.07 -18.07 -0.70
N ILE A 177 -0.67 -17.18 -1.36
CA ILE A 177 -0.50 -15.73 -1.23
C ILE A 177 -1.28 -15.28 0.00
N THR A 178 -0.62 -14.54 0.88
CA THR A 178 -1.23 -14.05 2.11
C THR A 178 -1.96 -12.73 1.90
N ALA A 179 -1.36 -11.82 1.13
CA ALA A 179 -1.96 -10.53 0.85
C ALA A 179 -1.67 -10.05 -0.58
N VAL A 180 -2.63 -9.31 -1.14
CA VAL A 180 -2.45 -8.54 -2.38
C VAL A 180 -2.56 -7.06 -2.04
N GLN A 181 -1.55 -6.28 -2.44
CA GLN A 181 -1.53 -4.84 -2.23
C GLN A 181 -1.96 -4.11 -3.51
N LEU A 182 -2.99 -3.28 -3.41
CA LEU A 182 -3.62 -2.57 -4.51
C LEU A 182 -3.89 -1.11 -4.17
N GLU A 183 -3.93 -0.24 -5.16
CA GLU A 183 -4.53 1.08 -4.98
C GLU A 183 -6.04 0.93 -4.84
N TRP A 184 -6.57 1.23 -3.65
CA TRP A 184 -7.99 1.17 -3.38
C TRP A 184 -8.43 2.35 -2.51
N SER A 185 -9.37 3.11 -3.01
CA SER A 185 -9.93 4.30 -2.36
C SER A 185 -11.25 4.67 -3.03
N LEU A 186 -11.95 5.66 -2.50
CA LEU A 186 -13.20 6.17 -3.09
C LEU A 186 -13.08 6.51 -4.58
N TRP A 187 -11.90 6.97 -5.03
CA TRP A 187 -11.72 7.33 -6.44
C TRP A 187 -10.80 6.37 -7.24
N SER A 188 -10.48 5.21 -6.67
CA SER A 188 -9.74 4.13 -7.36
C SER A 188 -10.41 2.80 -7.04
N ARG A 189 -11.44 2.45 -7.81
CA ARG A 189 -12.33 1.31 -7.57
C ARG A 189 -12.26 0.22 -8.62
N ASP A 190 -11.40 0.39 -9.62
CA ASP A 190 -11.26 -0.51 -10.78
C ASP A 190 -10.84 -1.95 -10.41
N ALA A 191 -10.23 -2.19 -9.24
CA ALA A 191 -9.92 -3.53 -8.76
C ALA A 191 -11.14 -4.32 -8.23
N GLU A 192 -12.29 -3.67 -8.02
CA GLU A 192 -13.49 -4.29 -7.43
C GLU A 192 -14.17 -5.28 -8.37
N GLU A 193 -13.98 -5.14 -9.70
CA GLU A 193 -14.61 -5.98 -10.69
C GLU A 193 -14.08 -7.42 -10.69
N ASP A 194 -12.77 -7.61 -10.54
CA ASP A 194 -12.11 -8.90 -10.75
C ASP A 194 -11.12 -9.26 -9.62
N ILE A 195 -10.23 -8.35 -9.24
CA ILE A 195 -9.12 -8.67 -8.34
C ILE A 195 -9.60 -8.88 -6.91
N ILE A 196 -10.46 -7.99 -6.40
CA ILE A 196 -11.01 -8.11 -5.03
C ILE A 196 -11.83 -9.40 -4.86
N PRO A 197 -12.76 -9.75 -5.78
CA PRO A 197 -13.46 -11.04 -5.72
C PRO A 197 -12.51 -12.23 -5.76
N THR A 198 -11.48 -12.20 -6.60
CA THR A 198 -10.48 -13.28 -6.69
C THR A 198 -9.69 -13.43 -5.39
N CYS A 199 -9.27 -12.33 -4.76
CA CYS A 199 -8.60 -12.39 -3.46
C CYS A 199 -9.50 -13.05 -2.40
N ARG A 200 -10.77 -12.66 -2.33
CA ARG A 200 -11.74 -13.20 -1.38
C ARG A 200 -12.03 -14.68 -1.61
N GLU A 201 -12.18 -15.09 -2.85
CA GLU A 201 -12.34 -16.51 -3.22
C GLU A 201 -11.16 -17.37 -2.73
N LEU A 202 -9.95 -16.85 -2.84
CA LEU A 202 -8.73 -17.56 -2.46
C LEU A 202 -8.32 -17.37 -0.98
N GLY A 203 -9.10 -16.61 -0.20
CA GLY A 203 -8.76 -16.32 1.19
C GLY A 203 -7.51 -15.45 1.35
N ILE A 204 -7.27 -14.53 0.42
CA ILE A 204 -6.15 -13.59 0.39
C ILE A 204 -6.60 -12.27 1.01
N GLY A 205 -5.81 -11.71 1.92
CA GLY A 205 -6.04 -10.40 2.49
C GLY A 205 -5.72 -9.26 1.50
N ILE A 206 -6.34 -8.12 1.70
CA ILE A 206 -6.20 -6.95 0.83
C ILE A 206 -5.54 -5.82 1.59
N VAL A 207 -4.44 -5.30 1.05
CA VAL A 207 -3.75 -4.12 1.56
C VAL A 207 -4.02 -2.96 0.61
N ALA A 208 -4.76 -1.94 1.10
CA ALA A 208 -5.13 -0.79 0.29
C ALA A 208 -4.09 0.33 0.42
N TYR A 209 -3.29 0.54 -0.62
CA TYR A 209 -2.38 1.69 -0.65
C TYR A 209 -3.05 2.93 -1.26
N SER A 210 -2.53 4.10 -0.94
CA SER A 210 -3.12 5.40 -1.31
C SER A 210 -4.62 5.53 -0.99
N PRO A 211 -5.08 5.09 0.21
CA PRO A 211 -6.51 5.06 0.55
C PRO A 211 -7.13 6.46 0.62
N LEU A 212 -6.31 7.51 0.68
CA LEU A 212 -6.72 8.92 0.64
C LEU A 212 -6.53 9.56 -0.75
N GLY A 213 -6.45 8.76 -1.82
CA GLY A 213 -6.22 9.30 -3.15
C GLY A 213 -4.96 10.14 -3.22
N ARG A 214 -3.86 9.66 -2.64
CA ARG A 214 -2.56 10.36 -2.54
C ARG A 214 -2.64 11.69 -1.79
N GLY A 215 -3.60 11.82 -0.88
CA GLY A 215 -3.86 13.03 -0.09
C GLY A 215 -4.96 13.93 -0.64
N PHE A 216 -5.46 13.70 -1.85
CA PHE A 216 -6.53 14.52 -2.45
C PHE A 216 -7.82 14.47 -1.62
N LEU A 217 -8.20 13.30 -1.13
CA LEU A 217 -9.39 13.13 -0.27
C LEU A 217 -9.21 13.71 1.14
N SER A 218 -8.05 14.30 1.45
CA SER A 218 -7.82 15.03 2.70
C SER A 218 -7.95 16.54 2.53
N SER A 219 -7.48 17.09 1.41
CA SER A 219 -7.26 18.53 1.23
C SER A 219 -7.81 19.09 -0.08
N GLY A 220 -8.32 18.24 -0.98
CA GLY A 220 -8.82 18.66 -2.27
C GLY A 220 -7.76 19.37 -3.12
N THR A 221 -8.18 20.41 -3.84
CA THR A 221 -7.28 21.20 -4.71
C THR A 221 -6.17 21.91 -3.96
N LYS A 222 -6.33 22.24 -2.68
CA LYS A 222 -5.28 22.83 -1.85
C LYS A 222 -4.02 21.97 -1.77
N LEU A 223 -4.15 20.64 -1.93
CA LEU A 223 -3.00 19.76 -2.04
C LEU A 223 -2.16 20.13 -3.25
N VAL A 224 -2.80 20.31 -4.41
CA VAL A 224 -2.13 20.54 -5.70
C VAL A 224 -1.35 21.86 -5.66
N ASP A 225 -1.91 22.89 -5.05
CA ASP A 225 -1.26 24.21 -4.88
C ASP A 225 0.02 24.11 -4.03
N SER A 226 0.13 23.08 -3.19
CA SER A 226 1.28 22.87 -2.29
C SER A 226 2.37 21.96 -2.86
N LEU A 227 2.15 21.35 -4.03
CA LEU A 227 3.09 20.38 -4.62
C LEU A 227 4.32 21.10 -5.20
N THR A 228 5.49 20.63 -4.81
CA THR A 228 6.78 21.08 -5.38
C THR A 228 7.09 20.35 -6.68
N GLU A 229 8.06 20.84 -7.47
CA GLU A 229 8.53 20.19 -8.70
C GLU A 229 9.09 18.78 -8.46
N GLN A 230 9.57 18.51 -7.25
CA GLN A 230 10.12 17.21 -6.85
C GLN A 230 9.03 16.23 -6.37
N ASP A 231 7.79 16.70 -6.26
CA ASP A 231 6.68 15.85 -5.83
C ASP A 231 6.06 15.13 -7.04
N PHE A 232 6.17 13.81 -7.05
CA PHE A 232 5.70 12.99 -8.15
C PHE A 232 4.20 13.19 -8.47
N ARG A 233 3.39 13.55 -7.45
CA ARG A 233 1.96 13.80 -7.62
C ARG A 233 1.67 14.93 -8.59
N LYS A 234 2.60 15.91 -8.72
CA LYS A 234 2.46 17.03 -9.66
C LYS A 234 2.32 16.57 -11.11
N HIS A 235 2.87 15.39 -11.43
CA HIS A 235 2.87 14.83 -12.79
C HIS A 235 1.80 13.74 -13.00
N MET A 236 0.96 13.49 -12.00
CA MET A 236 -0.07 12.47 -12.09
C MET A 236 -1.29 12.99 -12.87
N PRO A 237 -1.90 12.17 -13.76
CA PRO A 237 -3.02 12.62 -14.59
C PRO A 237 -4.19 13.21 -13.81
N ARG A 238 -4.55 12.63 -12.68
CA ARG A 238 -5.68 13.10 -11.83
C ARG A 238 -5.48 14.48 -11.23
N PHE A 239 -4.23 14.96 -11.15
CA PHE A 239 -3.88 16.27 -10.59
C PHE A 239 -3.62 17.32 -11.68
N GLN A 240 -3.75 16.96 -12.96
CA GLN A 240 -3.57 17.91 -14.05
C GLN A 240 -4.76 18.87 -14.16
N PRO A 241 -4.56 20.12 -14.57
CA PRO A 241 -5.60 21.14 -14.63
C PRO A 241 -6.87 20.68 -15.35
N GLU A 242 -6.75 19.96 -16.46
CA GLU A 242 -7.87 19.48 -17.27
C GLU A 242 -8.78 18.46 -16.53
N ASN A 243 -8.26 17.79 -15.50
CA ASN A 243 -8.97 16.79 -14.69
C ASN A 243 -9.37 17.32 -13.32
N LEU A 244 -8.72 18.39 -12.86
CA LEU A 244 -8.78 18.82 -11.47
C LEU A 244 -10.16 19.36 -11.10
N ASP A 245 -10.82 20.15 -11.96
CA ASP A 245 -12.13 20.73 -11.69
C ASP A 245 -13.20 19.64 -11.48
N LYS A 246 -13.18 18.60 -12.30
CA LYS A 246 -14.08 17.46 -12.16
C LYS A 246 -13.81 16.69 -10.86
N ASN A 247 -12.55 16.42 -10.58
CA ASN A 247 -12.15 15.70 -9.37
C ASN A 247 -12.43 16.50 -8.08
N ALA A 248 -12.33 17.84 -8.14
CA ALA A 248 -12.67 18.70 -7.03
C ALA A 248 -14.12 18.52 -6.56
N GLN A 249 -15.06 18.30 -7.49
CA GLN A 249 -16.47 18.08 -7.14
C GLN A 249 -16.66 16.80 -6.29
N ILE A 250 -15.85 15.77 -6.53
CA ILE A 250 -15.86 14.55 -5.68
C ILE A 250 -15.44 14.92 -4.26
N PHE A 251 -14.33 15.66 -4.13
CA PHE A 251 -13.84 16.09 -2.82
C PHE A 251 -14.87 16.96 -2.07
N GLU A 252 -15.54 17.91 -2.76
CA GLU A 252 -16.54 18.79 -2.14
C GLU A 252 -17.72 17.98 -1.58
N ARG A 253 -18.19 16.96 -2.29
CA ARG A 253 -19.26 16.07 -1.82
C ARG A 253 -18.80 15.24 -0.60
N VAL A 254 -17.59 14.69 -0.63
CA VAL A 254 -16.99 13.97 0.51
C VAL A 254 -16.85 14.90 1.71
N ASN A 255 -16.37 16.13 1.51
CA ASN A 255 -16.21 17.12 2.56
C ASN A 255 -17.55 17.53 3.19
N ALA A 256 -18.57 17.74 2.37
CA ALA A 256 -19.92 18.05 2.86
C ALA A 256 -20.51 16.91 3.71
N MET A 257 -20.33 15.67 3.29
CA MET A 257 -20.79 14.51 4.06
C MET A 257 -19.97 14.35 5.36
N ALA A 258 -18.67 14.55 5.32
CA ALA A 258 -17.81 14.52 6.51
C ALA A 258 -18.27 15.54 7.56
N ALA A 259 -18.60 16.77 7.12
CA ALA A 259 -19.14 17.82 7.99
C ALA A 259 -20.46 17.38 8.65
N ARG A 260 -21.39 16.76 7.91
CA ARG A 260 -22.65 16.21 8.46
C ARG A 260 -22.39 15.14 9.52
N LYS A 261 -21.33 14.31 9.32
CA LYS A 261 -20.95 13.24 10.25
C LYS A 261 -20.08 13.70 11.42
N GLY A 262 -19.63 14.96 11.43
CA GLY A 262 -18.75 15.47 12.47
C GLY A 262 -17.34 14.87 12.44
N CYS A 263 -16.86 14.48 11.26
CA CYS A 263 -15.51 13.98 11.06
C CYS A 263 -14.78 14.73 9.93
N THR A 264 -13.50 14.45 9.73
CA THR A 264 -12.73 15.04 8.61
C THR A 264 -12.95 14.26 7.30
N PRO A 265 -12.73 14.88 6.13
CA PRO A 265 -12.80 14.17 4.84
C PRO A 265 -11.89 12.96 4.78
N SER A 266 -10.67 13.07 5.33
CA SER A 266 -9.72 11.94 5.41
C SER A 266 -10.24 10.80 6.29
N GLN A 267 -10.85 11.12 7.43
CA GLN A 267 -11.47 10.10 8.29
C GLN A 267 -12.63 9.41 7.59
N LEU A 268 -13.47 10.16 6.86
CA LEU A 268 -14.58 9.60 6.11
C LEU A 268 -14.09 8.67 4.98
N ALA A 269 -13.08 9.11 4.21
CA ALA A 269 -12.51 8.32 3.12
C ALA A 269 -11.84 7.04 3.62
N LEU A 270 -11.12 7.09 4.74
CA LEU A 270 -10.54 5.90 5.38
C LEU A 270 -11.60 4.98 5.96
N ALA A 271 -12.65 5.53 6.59
CA ALA A 271 -13.78 4.75 7.11
C ALA A 271 -14.46 3.96 6.00
N TRP A 272 -14.59 4.54 4.81
CA TRP A 272 -15.11 3.82 3.64
C TRP A 272 -14.26 2.58 3.31
N VAL A 273 -12.91 2.70 3.32
CA VAL A 273 -12.01 1.56 3.09
C VAL A 273 -12.16 0.51 4.19
N HIS A 274 -12.22 0.92 5.46
CA HIS A 274 -12.44 0.02 6.59
C HIS A 274 -13.76 -0.75 6.52
N HIS A 275 -14.80 -0.15 5.91
CA HIS A 275 -16.12 -0.78 5.75
C HIS A 275 -16.20 -1.71 4.53
N GLN A 276 -15.14 -1.85 3.74
CA GLN A 276 -15.11 -2.78 2.61
C GLN A 276 -15.02 -4.25 3.03
N GLY A 277 -14.53 -4.54 4.24
CA GLY A 277 -14.46 -5.90 4.77
C GLY A 277 -13.45 -6.05 5.91
N ASN A 278 -13.56 -7.16 6.62
CA ASN A 278 -12.62 -7.51 7.71
C ASN A 278 -11.29 -8.07 7.18
N ASP A 279 -11.17 -8.21 5.87
CA ASP A 279 -10.02 -8.70 5.12
C ASP A 279 -9.18 -7.58 4.52
N VAL A 280 -9.51 -6.31 4.82
CA VAL A 280 -8.90 -5.11 4.23
C VAL A 280 -8.12 -4.33 5.27
N CYS A 281 -6.85 -4.06 4.97
CA CYS A 281 -5.97 -3.22 5.78
C CYS A 281 -5.50 -2.01 4.95
N PRO A 282 -6.06 -0.79 5.14
CA PRO A 282 -5.51 0.41 4.53
C PRO A 282 -4.17 0.79 5.18
N ILE A 283 -3.25 1.32 4.36
CA ILE A 283 -1.93 1.77 4.80
C ILE A 283 -1.72 3.27 4.48
N PRO A 284 -2.52 4.18 5.05
CA PRO A 284 -2.32 5.61 4.83
C PRO A 284 -0.91 6.03 5.28
N GLY A 285 -0.18 6.70 4.39
CA GLY A 285 1.13 7.27 4.69
C GLY A 285 1.00 8.70 5.19
N THR A 286 1.87 9.08 6.11
CA THR A 286 2.02 10.46 6.58
C THR A 286 3.42 10.72 7.10
N THR A 287 3.76 11.99 7.24
CA THR A 287 5.01 12.46 7.85
C THR A 287 4.77 13.33 9.08
N LYS A 288 3.51 13.41 9.55
CA LYS A 288 3.08 14.25 10.69
C LYS A 288 2.26 13.44 11.68
N ILE A 289 2.56 13.57 12.97
CA ILE A 289 1.84 12.88 14.04
C ILE A 289 0.36 13.30 14.09
N GLU A 290 0.06 14.57 13.81
CA GLU A 290 -1.32 15.05 13.78
C GLU A 290 -2.15 14.35 12.72
N ASN A 291 -1.60 14.22 11.51
CA ASN A 291 -2.26 13.49 10.42
C ASN A 291 -2.40 12.00 10.74
N PHE A 292 -1.38 11.40 11.37
CA PHE A 292 -1.45 10.02 11.83
C PHE A 292 -2.61 9.83 12.82
N ASN A 293 -2.72 10.68 13.82
CA ASN A 293 -3.80 10.62 14.82
C ASN A 293 -5.18 10.81 14.16
N GLN A 294 -5.29 11.70 13.18
CA GLN A 294 -6.51 11.86 12.38
C GLN A 294 -6.87 10.59 11.61
N ASN A 295 -5.88 9.97 10.97
CA ASN A 295 -6.08 8.73 10.22
C ASN A 295 -6.54 7.58 11.13
N VAL A 296 -5.95 7.43 12.32
CA VAL A 296 -6.40 6.43 13.31
C VAL A 296 -7.82 6.71 13.79
N GLY A 297 -8.20 7.98 13.91
CA GLY A 297 -9.56 8.39 14.26
C GLY A 297 -10.64 7.88 13.30
N ALA A 298 -10.28 7.52 12.07
CA ALA A 298 -11.22 6.93 11.10
C ALA A 298 -11.83 5.59 11.58
N LEU A 299 -11.12 4.84 12.41
CA LEU A 299 -11.62 3.58 12.99
C LEU A 299 -12.87 3.77 13.87
N SER A 300 -13.10 4.98 14.37
CA SER A 300 -14.30 5.32 15.15
C SER A 300 -15.48 5.78 14.30
N VAL A 301 -15.27 6.08 13.02
CA VAL A 301 -16.32 6.53 12.11
C VAL A 301 -17.12 5.33 11.63
N LYS A 302 -18.43 5.32 11.93
CA LYS A 302 -19.34 4.25 11.49
C LYS A 302 -20.14 4.74 10.28
N LEU A 303 -20.22 3.89 9.26
CA LEU A 303 -20.99 4.12 8.04
C LEU A 303 -22.11 3.11 7.94
N SER A 304 -23.33 3.60 7.68
CA SER A 304 -24.45 2.74 7.32
C SER A 304 -24.33 2.27 5.87
N PRO A 305 -25.08 1.23 5.44
CA PRO A 305 -25.13 0.83 4.04
C PRO A 305 -25.53 1.96 3.11
N ASP A 306 -26.50 2.80 3.50
CA ASP A 306 -26.95 3.95 2.68
C ASP A 306 -25.84 5.01 2.54
N GLU A 307 -25.10 5.27 3.61
CA GLU A 307 -23.95 6.18 3.58
C GLU A 307 -22.80 5.64 2.73
N MET A 308 -22.57 4.33 2.72
CA MET A 308 -21.61 3.68 1.81
C MET A 308 -22.03 3.91 0.35
N LEU A 309 -23.30 3.65 0.01
CA LEU A 309 -23.83 3.88 -1.32
C LEU A 309 -23.78 5.36 -1.73
N GLU A 310 -24.09 6.28 -0.81
CA GLU A 310 -23.99 7.73 -1.06
C GLU A 310 -22.53 8.11 -1.41
N LEU A 311 -21.55 7.66 -0.63
CA LEU A 311 -20.12 7.90 -0.90
C LEU A 311 -19.68 7.34 -2.25
N GLU A 312 -20.09 6.13 -2.57
CA GLU A 312 -19.74 5.45 -3.81
C GLU A 312 -20.33 6.17 -5.04
N SER A 313 -21.50 6.78 -4.88
CA SER A 313 -22.13 7.57 -5.95
C SER A 313 -21.33 8.82 -6.33
N TYR A 314 -20.51 9.35 -5.42
CA TYR A 314 -19.70 10.55 -5.68
C TYR A 314 -18.54 10.30 -6.64
N ALA A 315 -18.03 9.06 -6.65
CA ALA A 315 -16.94 8.63 -7.50
C ALA A 315 -17.31 7.38 -8.32
N ALA A 316 -18.52 7.37 -8.84
CA ALA A 316 -19.02 6.33 -9.72
C ALA A 316 -18.15 6.19 -10.99
N ALA A 317 -18.29 5.08 -11.70
CA ALA A 317 -17.54 4.84 -12.92
C ALA A 317 -17.72 6.00 -13.92
N GLY A 318 -16.62 6.54 -14.42
CA GLY A 318 -16.60 7.69 -15.33
C GLY A 318 -16.67 9.07 -14.65
N GLU A 319 -16.90 9.15 -13.34
CA GLU A 319 -16.88 10.42 -12.60
C GLU A 319 -15.46 10.88 -12.25
N VAL A 320 -14.53 9.95 -12.05
CA VAL A 320 -13.11 10.26 -11.78
C VAL A 320 -12.39 10.58 -13.09
N ALA A 321 -11.83 11.78 -13.19
CA ALA A 321 -11.08 12.21 -14.37
C ALA A 321 -9.58 11.90 -14.24
N GLY A 322 -8.99 11.37 -15.32
CA GLY A 322 -7.59 11.01 -15.41
C GLY A 322 -7.24 9.62 -14.85
N ASP A 323 -6.23 9.02 -15.46
CA ASP A 323 -5.72 7.72 -15.05
C ASP A 323 -4.99 7.80 -13.69
N ARG A 324 -4.89 6.66 -13.00
CA ARG A 324 -4.15 6.52 -11.73
C ARG A 324 -2.67 6.84 -11.86
N TYR A 325 -2.09 6.49 -13.01
CA TYR A 325 -0.68 6.66 -13.35
C TYR A 325 -0.51 7.19 -14.78
N PRO A 326 0.63 7.81 -15.11
CA PRO A 326 1.03 8.03 -16.50
C PRO A 326 1.10 6.70 -17.26
N GLN A 327 0.87 6.72 -18.57
CA GLN A 327 0.78 5.52 -19.42
C GLN A 327 1.97 4.54 -19.32
N MET A 328 3.15 5.01 -18.91
CA MET A 328 4.35 4.17 -18.79
C MET A 328 4.50 3.43 -17.45
N ALA A 329 3.58 3.58 -16.52
CA ALA A 329 3.65 2.90 -15.23
C ALA A 329 2.93 1.56 -15.30
N SER A 330 3.63 0.47 -15.00
CA SER A 330 3.06 -0.87 -14.91
C SER A 330 2.07 -0.98 -13.76
N THR A 331 0.89 -1.50 -14.05
CA THR A 331 -0.18 -1.78 -13.08
C THR A 331 -0.61 -3.23 -13.21
N TRP A 332 -1.64 -3.63 -12.49
CA TRP A 332 -2.23 -4.96 -12.62
C TRP A 332 -2.71 -5.27 -14.05
N LYS A 333 -3.02 -4.26 -14.86
CA LYS A 333 -3.41 -4.41 -16.28
C LYS A 333 -2.27 -4.95 -17.15
N ASP A 334 -1.02 -4.74 -16.74
CA ASP A 334 0.19 -5.11 -17.47
C ASP A 334 0.91 -6.29 -16.82
N SER A 335 0.23 -7.05 -15.97
CA SER A 335 0.84 -8.04 -15.07
C SER A 335 0.65 -9.50 -15.48
N GLU A 336 0.19 -9.76 -16.69
CA GLU A 336 0.15 -11.11 -17.24
C GLU A 336 1.56 -11.62 -17.50
N THR A 337 1.80 -12.89 -17.15
CA THR A 337 3.13 -13.51 -17.28
C THR A 337 3.08 -14.67 -18.28
N PRO A 338 4.21 -15.00 -18.96
CA PRO A 338 4.25 -16.11 -19.89
C PRO A 338 3.97 -17.44 -19.17
N PRO A 339 3.58 -18.50 -19.91
CA PRO A 339 3.37 -19.81 -19.30
C PRO A 339 4.68 -20.42 -18.80
N LEU A 340 4.61 -21.23 -17.74
CA LEU A 340 5.79 -21.89 -17.16
C LEU A 340 6.61 -22.68 -18.17
N SER A 341 5.94 -23.27 -19.18
CA SER A 341 6.60 -24.04 -20.24
C SER A 341 7.55 -23.23 -21.13
N SER A 342 7.43 -21.88 -21.11
CA SER A 342 8.35 -21.00 -21.85
C SER A 342 9.66 -20.71 -21.13
N TRP A 343 9.74 -21.04 -19.82
CA TRP A 343 10.92 -20.76 -19.03
C TRP A 343 12.05 -21.74 -19.34
N LYS A 344 13.21 -21.18 -19.68
CA LYS A 344 14.47 -21.93 -19.78
C LYS A 344 15.33 -21.53 -18.60
N SER A 345 15.58 -22.47 -17.68
CA SER A 345 16.59 -22.25 -16.64
C SER A 345 17.96 -22.08 -17.30
N GLU A 346 18.58 -20.94 -17.07
CA GLU A 346 20.00 -20.75 -17.41
C GLU A 346 20.90 -21.66 -16.57
#